data_f2f1f3eac5592d01b572b69b72db6693
#
_entry.id   f2f1f3eac5592d01b572b69b72db6693
#
_cell.length_a   1.000
_cell.length_b   1.000
_cell.length_c   1.000
_cell.angle_alpha   90.00
_cell.angle_beta   90.00
_cell.angle_gamma   90.00
#
_symmetry.space_group_name_H-M   'P 1'
#
loop_
_entity.id
_entity.type
_entity.pdbx_description
1 polymer ?
#
loop_
_entity_poly.entity_id
_entity_poly.type
_entity_poly.pdbx_seq_one_letter_code
_entity_poly.pdbx_strand_id
1 'polypeptide(L)'
;MAETHKKPHVIFIPFPLQGHVIPAVHLAIKLASQGFTITFINTQAIHHQTSNAQPSSEPDIFAKVRESGLDIRYTTVSDGLPIGFDRSLNFDQFTAALLHVFSAHVDEVVGQIVKSDDSIRCLIADTFFVWPSKIAKKFGLLYVSFWTEPALVFSLYYHMDLLMINGHFACQGNLLMSMFNHANHTILLFQLSCLLH
;
A
#
# COMPACT_ATOMS: atom_id res chain seq x y z
N MET A 1 0.58 -35.09 -19.54
CA MET A 1 1.24 -33.77 -19.54
C MET A 1 0.85 -33.10 -18.23
N ALA A 2 1.77 -32.85 -17.31
CA ALA A 2 1.46 -32.10 -16.09
C ALA A 2 1.23 -30.66 -16.51
N GLU A 3 0.03 -30.13 -16.29
CA GLU A 3 -0.23 -28.71 -16.37
C GLU A 3 0.68 -28.02 -15.34
N THR A 4 1.68 -27.32 -15.81
CA THR A 4 2.49 -26.43 -14.96
C THR A 4 1.58 -25.27 -14.55
N HIS A 5 0.86 -25.43 -13.45
CA HIS A 5 0.11 -24.32 -12.87
C HIS A 5 1.10 -23.20 -12.54
N LYS A 6 1.03 -22.14 -13.31
CA LYS A 6 1.79 -20.91 -13.07
C LYS A 6 1.46 -20.41 -11.66
N LYS A 7 2.46 -20.14 -10.83
CA LYS A 7 2.23 -19.61 -9.47
C LYS A 7 1.40 -18.33 -9.53
N PRO A 8 0.36 -18.19 -8.69
CA PRO A 8 -0.42 -16.96 -8.67
C PRO A 8 0.48 -15.78 -8.24
N HIS A 9 0.42 -14.69 -8.99
CA HIS A 9 1.25 -13.53 -8.77
C HIS A 9 0.43 -12.39 -8.16
N VAL A 10 0.96 -11.78 -7.11
CA VAL A 10 0.34 -10.70 -6.33
C VAL A 10 1.23 -9.46 -6.38
N ILE A 11 0.64 -8.31 -6.67
CA ILE A 11 1.28 -7.00 -6.52
C ILE A 11 0.95 -6.49 -5.12
N PHE A 12 1.95 -5.99 -4.38
CA PHE A 12 1.80 -5.48 -3.02
C PHE A 12 2.31 -4.05 -2.92
N ILE A 13 1.49 -3.13 -2.37
CA ILE A 13 1.79 -1.70 -2.26
C ILE A 13 1.53 -1.24 -0.82
N PRO A 14 2.56 -1.10 0.03
CA PRO A 14 2.41 -0.57 1.39
C PRO A 14 2.30 0.96 1.37
N PHE A 15 1.63 1.52 2.38
CA PHE A 15 1.75 2.96 2.65
C PHE A 15 3.17 3.27 3.13
N PRO A 16 3.82 4.35 2.64
CA PRO A 16 5.24 4.58 2.83
C PRO A 16 5.57 5.19 4.21
N LEU A 17 5.13 4.54 5.26
CA LEU A 17 5.49 4.77 6.66
C LEU A 17 5.95 3.45 7.27
N GLN A 18 6.91 3.50 8.20
CA GLN A 18 7.54 2.33 8.79
C GLN A 18 6.52 1.37 9.43
N GLY A 19 5.51 1.89 10.14
CA GLY A 19 4.44 1.09 10.75
C GLY A 19 3.57 0.32 9.75
N HIS A 20 3.55 0.73 8.49
CA HIS A 20 2.82 0.08 7.40
C HIS A 20 3.73 -0.85 6.56
N VAL A 21 4.96 -0.43 6.32
CA VAL A 21 5.91 -1.21 5.51
C VAL A 21 6.31 -2.51 6.22
N ILE A 22 6.57 -2.49 7.53
CA ILE A 22 7.00 -3.67 8.28
C ILE A 22 5.95 -4.80 8.24
N PRO A 23 4.68 -4.59 8.60
CA PRO A 23 3.67 -5.65 8.50
C PRO A 23 3.41 -6.09 7.06
N ALA A 24 3.53 -5.18 6.08
CA ALA A 24 3.41 -5.50 4.67
C ALA A 24 4.54 -6.44 4.20
N VAL A 25 5.78 -6.21 4.63
CA VAL A 25 6.93 -7.09 4.37
C VAL A 25 6.69 -8.48 4.96
N HIS A 26 6.21 -8.57 6.20
CA HIS A 26 5.90 -9.85 6.84
C HIS A 26 4.81 -10.62 6.10
N LEU A 27 3.74 -9.94 5.66
CA LEU A 27 2.68 -10.59 4.88
C LEU A 27 3.18 -11.02 3.51
N ALA A 28 3.98 -10.21 2.82
CA ALA A 28 4.58 -10.56 1.53
C ALA A 28 5.45 -11.83 1.63
N ILE A 29 6.31 -11.92 2.65
CA ILE A 29 7.13 -13.10 2.92
C ILE A 29 6.23 -14.32 3.21
N LYS A 30 5.18 -14.15 4.01
CA LYS A 30 4.24 -15.24 4.33
C LYS A 30 3.52 -15.75 3.09
N LEU A 31 3.04 -14.87 2.22
CA LEU A 31 2.41 -15.27 0.95
C LEU A 31 3.41 -15.98 0.02
N ALA A 32 4.63 -15.45 -0.11
CA ALA A 32 5.67 -16.09 -0.91
C ALA A 32 6.02 -17.52 -0.40
N SER A 33 6.04 -17.72 0.94
CA SER A 33 6.23 -19.04 1.54
C SER A 33 5.08 -20.02 1.28
N GLN A 34 3.91 -19.51 0.91
CA GLN A 34 2.75 -20.32 0.46
C GLN A 34 2.72 -20.55 -1.06
N GLY A 35 3.80 -20.19 -1.76
CA GLY A 35 3.95 -20.45 -3.19
C GLY A 35 3.44 -19.34 -4.11
N PHE A 36 3.15 -18.15 -3.60
CA PHE A 36 2.85 -16.99 -4.43
C PHE A 36 4.13 -16.35 -4.97
N THR A 37 4.06 -15.79 -6.17
CA THR A 37 5.02 -14.79 -6.64
C THR A 37 4.56 -13.42 -6.13
N ILE A 38 5.46 -12.62 -5.56
CA ILE A 38 5.15 -11.29 -5.05
C ILE A 38 5.94 -10.24 -5.83
N THR A 39 5.27 -9.21 -6.33
CA THR A 39 5.94 -7.95 -6.70
C THR A 39 5.62 -6.89 -5.67
N PHE A 40 6.61 -6.50 -4.90
CA PHE A 40 6.50 -5.49 -3.84
C PHE A 40 6.94 -4.14 -4.38
N ILE A 41 6.00 -3.18 -4.41
CA ILE A 41 6.22 -1.81 -4.92
C ILE A 41 6.37 -0.88 -3.73
N ASN A 42 7.55 -0.30 -3.54
CA ASN A 42 7.83 0.65 -2.46
C ASN A 42 8.17 2.04 -3.03
N THR A 43 8.21 3.07 -2.19
CA THR A 43 8.71 4.37 -2.63
C THR A 43 10.23 4.41 -2.64
N GLN A 44 10.81 5.22 -3.54
CA GLN A 44 12.25 5.47 -3.58
C GLN A 44 12.77 6.06 -2.26
N ALA A 45 11.94 6.86 -1.58
CA ALA A 45 12.30 7.45 -0.29
C ALA A 45 12.48 6.40 0.81
N ILE A 46 11.53 5.48 0.96
CA ILE A 46 11.64 4.38 1.93
C ILE A 46 12.80 3.45 1.58
N HIS A 47 12.98 3.14 0.30
CA HIS A 47 14.14 2.34 -0.14
C HIS A 47 15.46 3.00 0.27
N HIS A 48 15.62 4.30 0.02
CA HIS A 48 16.82 5.04 0.41
C HIS A 48 17.04 5.05 1.94
N GLN A 49 15.97 5.25 2.72
CA GLN A 49 16.05 5.22 4.19
C GLN A 49 16.49 3.86 4.71
N THR A 50 15.91 2.77 4.18
CA THR A 50 16.26 1.40 4.61
C THR A 50 17.66 0.99 4.16
N SER A 51 18.10 1.39 2.97
CA SER A 51 19.45 1.09 2.47
C SER A 51 20.53 1.82 3.26
N ASN A 52 20.29 3.06 3.68
CA ASN A 52 21.23 3.83 4.50
C ASN A 52 21.30 3.33 5.95
N ALA A 53 20.27 2.68 6.45
CA ALA A 53 20.24 2.12 7.81
C ALA A 53 20.95 0.76 7.92
N GLN A 54 21.24 0.10 6.82
CA GLN A 54 21.91 -1.20 6.78
C GLN A 54 23.35 -1.04 6.25
N PRO A 55 24.37 -1.41 7.02
CA PRO A 55 25.78 -1.38 6.55
C PRO A 55 26.12 -2.48 5.56
N SER A 56 25.14 -3.32 5.17
CA SER A 56 25.31 -4.42 4.24
C SER A 56 25.12 -3.97 2.80
N SER A 57 25.89 -4.56 1.88
CA SER A 57 25.77 -4.41 0.43
C SER A 57 24.47 -5.02 -0.16
N GLU A 58 23.45 -5.20 0.65
CA GLU A 58 22.18 -5.79 0.26
C GLU A 58 21.40 -4.84 -0.66
N PRO A 59 20.97 -5.29 -1.85
CA PRO A 59 20.32 -4.41 -2.82
C PRO A 59 18.93 -3.93 -2.40
N ASP A 60 18.24 -4.68 -1.52
CA ASP A 60 16.92 -4.32 -0.97
C ASP A 60 16.52 -5.18 0.24
N ILE A 61 15.37 -4.83 0.85
CA ILE A 61 14.83 -5.45 2.07
C ILE A 61 14.48 -6.94 1.94
N PHE A 62 14.42 -7.50 0.73
CA PHE A 62 14.10 -8.92 0.47
C PHE A 62 15.31 -9.74 0.01
N ALA A 63 16.51 -9.17 -0.07
CA ALA A 63 17.67 -9.85 -0.60
C ALA A 63 17.90 -11.20 0.09
N LYS A 64 17.98 -11.22 1.43
CA LYS A 64 18.15 -12.45 2.23
C LYS A 64 17.01 -13.44 2.08
N VAL A 65 15.79 -12.93 1.92
CA VAL A 65 14.60 -13.77 1.75
C VAL A 65 14.63 -14.48 0.40
N ARG A 66 15.12 -13.82 -0.65
CA ARG A 66 15.31 -14.45 -1.96
C ARG A 66 16.37 -15.56 -1.95
N GLU A 67 17.41 -15.42 -1.14
CA GLU A 67 18.43 -16.49 -0.96
C GLU A 67 17.83 -17.79 -0.42
N SER A 68 16.71 -17.71 0.33
CA SER A 68 15.97 -18.89 0.79
C SER A 68 15.02 -19.49 -0.27
N GLY A 69 15.05 -18.98 -1.51
CA GLY A 69 14.27 -19.49 -2.65
C GLY A 69 12.85 -18.93 -2.78
N LEU A 70 12.50 -17.90 -2.02
CA LEU A 70 11.20 -17.25 -2.15
C LEU A 70 11.15 -16.28 -3.35
N ASP A 71 10.06 -16.34 -4.11
CA ASP A 71 9.88 -15.54 -5.32
C ASP A 71 9.27 -14.17 -4.97
N ILE A 72 10.14 -13.25 -4.54
CA ILE A 72 9.76 -11.86 -4.23
C ILE A 72 10.57 -10.92 -5.12
N ARG A 73 9.87 -10.20 -5.98
CA ARG A 73 10.39 -9.12 -6.82
C ARG A 73 10.20 -7.80 -6.09
N TYR A 74 11.19 -6.94 -6.15
CA TYR A 74 11.15 -5.63 -5.50
C TYR A 74 11.35 -4.54 -6.53
N THR A 75 10.51 -3.53 -6.50
CA THR A 75 10.63 -2.35 -7.35
C THR A 75 10.32 -1.08 -6.57
N THR A 76 10.89 0.03 -7.00
CA THR A 76 10.67 1.32 -6.36
C THR A 76 10.08 2.32 -7.34
N VAL A 77 9.21 3.17 -6.81
CA VAL A 77 8.49 4.21 -7.56
C VAL A 77 8.70 5.55 -6.86
N SER A 78 8.87 6.61 -7.63
CA SER A 78 8.95 7.97 -7.07
C SER A 78 7.58 8.40 -6.55
N ASP A 79 7.55 8.99 -5.36
CA ASP A 79 6.38 9.68 -4.83
C ASP A 79 6.26 11.14 -5.34
N GLY A 80 7.17 11.55 -6.23
CA GLY A 80 7.20 12.90 -6.80
C GLY A 80 7.91 13.94 -5.96
N LEU A 81 8.41 13.55 -4.76
CA LEU A 81 9.15 14.43 -3.87
C LEU A 81 10.64 14.08 -3.87
N PRO A 82 11.54 15.06 -3.67
CA PRO A 82 12.96 14.78 -3.51
C PRO A 82 13.23 13.77 -2.38
N ILE A 83 14.28 12.96 -2.52
CA ILE A 83 14.64 11.94 -1.51
C ILE A 83 14.88 12.56 -0.13
N GLY A 84 15.55 13.71 -0.06
CA GLY A 84 15.81 14.45 1.18
C GLY A 84 14.65 15.31 1.69
N PHE A 85 13.48 15.26 1.06
CA PHE A 85 12.31 16.02 1.51
C PHE A 85 11.81 15.47 2.86
N ASP A 86 11.57 16.38 3.82
CA ASP A 86 11.02 15.99 5.13
C ASP A 86 9.51 15.76 5.03
N ARG A 87 9.13 14.49 4.89
CA ARG A 87 7.74 14.04 4.75
C ARG A 87 6.97 14.15 6.06
N SER A 88 7.68 14.14 7.20
CA SER A 88 7.04 14.23 8.52
C SER A 88 6.61 15.65 8.84
N LEU A 89 7.45 16.63 8.53
CA LEU A 89 7.16 18.04 8.77
C LEU A 89 6.20 18.63 7.71
N ASN A 90 6.12 18.01 6.52
CA ASN A 90 5.31 18.50 5.41
C ASN A 90 4.26 17.47 4.99
N PHE A 91 3.49 16.98 5.95
CA PHE A 91 2.57 15.86 5.76
C PHE A 91 1.49 16.13 4.70
N ASP A 92 0.98 17.37 4.59
CA ASP A 92 -0.02 17.75 3.58
C ASP A 92 0.53 17.62 2.15
N GLN A 93 1.78 18.10 1.92
CA GLN A 93 2.44 17.97 0.62
C GLN A 93 2.75 16.50 0.31
N PHE A 94 3.18 15.73 1.31
CA PHE A 94 3.41 14.31 1.17
C PHE A 94 2.12 13.56 0.80
N THR A 95 1.02 13.82 1.50
CA THR A 95 -0.27 13.20 1.20
C THR A 95 -0.77 13.58 -0.19
N ALA A 96 -0.65 14.84 -0.60
CA ALA A 96 -1.00 15.28 -1.95
C ALA A 96 -0.14 14.58 -3.02
N ALA A 97 1.15 14.41 -2.77
CA ALA A 97 2.05 13.68 -3.66
C ALA A 97 1.66 12.20 -3.80
N LEU A 98 1.28 11.54 -2.70
CA LEU A 98 0.78 10.16 -2.73
C LEU A 98 -0.54 10.02 -3.51
N LEU A 99 -1.42 11.00 -3.41
CA LEU A 99 -2.71 10.99 -4.09
C LEU A 99 -2.61 11.21 -5.60
N HIS A 100 -1.71 12.06 -6.03
CA HIS A 100 -1.67 12.54 -7.42
C HIS A 100 -0.48 12.00 -8.21
N VAL A 101 0.73 12.09 -7.66
CA VAL A 101 1.94 11.72 -8.39
C VAL A 101 2.25 10.24 -8.23
N PHE A 102 2.32 9.75 -6.99
CA PHE A 102 2.60 8.35 -6.72
C PHE A 102 1.56 7.42 -7.34
N SER A 103 0.27 7.77 -7.24
CA SER A 103 -0.80 6.99 -7.84
C SER A 103 -0.65 6.84 -9.37
N ALA A 104 -0.24 7.91 -10.07
CA ALA A 104 -0.02 7.88 -11.51
C ALA A 104 1.18 7.01 -11.88
N HIS A 105 2.29 7.14 -11.16
CA HIS A 105 3.47 6.31 -11.37
C HIS A 105 3.20 4.82 -11.07
N VAL A 106 2.43 4.52 -10.02
CA VAL A 106 2.04 3.14 -9.71
C VAL A 106 1.12 2.57 -10.79
N ASP A 107 0.16 3.35 -11.30
CA ASP A 107 -0.71 2.92 -12.40
C ASP A 107 0.10 2.52 -13.64
N GLU A 108 1.13 3.28 -13.98
CA GLU A 108 2.02 2.97 -15.09
C GLU A 108 2.81 1.68 -14.84
N VAL A 109 3.44 1.55 -13.66
CA VAL A 109 4.24 0.38 -13.29
C VAL A 109 3.37 -0.88 -13.24
N VAL A 110 2.19 -0.83 -12.62
CA VAL A 110 1.24 -1.95 -12.59
C VAL A 110 0.84 -2.34 -14.01
N GLY A 111 0.57 -1.36 -14.88
CA GLY A 111 0.25 -1.62 -16.29
C GLY A 111 1.38 -2.33 -17.05
N GLN A 112 2.63 -1.98 -16.78
CA GLN A 112 3.80 -2.65 -17.36
C GLN A 112 3.94 -4.09 -16.86
N ILE A 113 3.76 -4.31 -15.54
CA ILE A 113 3.87 -5.63 -14.91
C ILE A 113 2.76 -6.55 -15.43
N VAL A 114 1.51 -6.09 -15.49
CA VAL A 114 0.37 -6.88 -15.98
C VAL A 114 0.52 -7.26 -17.45
N LYS A 115 1.10 -6.38 -18.28
CA LYS A 115 1.38 -6.70 -19.70
C LYS A 115 2.47 -7.77 -19.86
N SER A 116 3.40 -7.85 -18.92
CA SER A 116 4.55 -8.77 -19.00
C SER A 116 4.27 -10.13 -18.34
N ASP A 117 3.28 -10.23 -17.45
CA ASP A 117 2.98 -11.45 -16.69
C ASP A 117 1.46 -11.66 -16.54
N ASP A 118 0.95 -12.63 -17.27
CA ASP A 118 -0.47 -13.02 -17.27
C ASP A 118 -0.90 -13.83 -16.03
N SER A 119 0.02 -14.17 -15.13
CA SER A 119 -0.27 -14.87 -13.87
C SER A 119 -0.72 -13.94 -12.74
N ILE A 120 -0.65 -12.62 -12.95
CA ILE A 120 -1.09 -11.64 -11.96
C ILE A 120 -2.59 -11.73 -11.78
N ARG A 121 -3.05 -11.87 -10.53
CA ARG A 121 -4.47 -12.02 -10.18
C ARG A 121 -4.95 -11.01 -9.15
N CYS A 122 -4.04 -10.46 -8.36
CA CYS A 122 -4.41 -9.69 -7.18
C CYS A 122 -3.48 -8.49 -6.99
N LEU A 123 -4.08 -7.39 -6.56
CA LEU A 123 -3.41 -6.20 -6.05
C LEU A 123 -3.77 -6.05 -4.58
N ILE A 124 -2.78 -6.17 -3.70
CA ILE A 124 -2.92 -5.88 -2.27
C ILE A 124 -2.33 -4.50 -2.03
N ALA A 125 -3.08 -3.60 -1.43
CA ALA A 125 -2.55 -2.29 -1.07
C ALA A 125 -3.04 -1.85 0.29
N ASP A 126 -2.26 -0.98 0.93
CA ASP A 126 -2.60 -0.40 2.21
C ASP A 126 -3.92 0.36 2.14
N THR A 127 -4.73 0.22 3.19
CA THR A 127 -6.07 0.84 3.30
C THR A 127 -6.02 2.38 3.27
N PHE A 128 -4.90 2.98 3.62
CA PHE A 128 -4.75 4.43 3.61
C PHE A 128 -4.65 5.03 2.20
N PHE A 129 -4.44 4.20 1.19
CA PHE A 129 -4.57 4.62 -0.19
C PHE A 129 -6.01 4.53 -0.68
N VAL A 130 -6.47 5.55 -1.39
CA VAL A 130 -7.85 5.67 -1.89
C VAL A 130 -8.00 5.30 -3.37
N TRP A 131 -6.89 5.09 -4.06
CA TRP A 131 -6.87 4.89 -5.51
C TRP A 131 -6.59 3.45 -5.97
N PRO A 132 -6.00 2.51 -5.17
CA PRO A 132 -5.59 1.20 -5.67
C PRO A 132 -6.72 0.35 -6.25
N SER A 133 -7.93 0.48 -5.73
CA SER A 133 -9.09 -0.24 -6.29
C SER A 133 -9.42 0.19 -7.71
N LYS A 134 -9.23 1.48 -8.06
CA LYS A 134 -9.42 1.97 -9.42
C LYS A 134 -8.39 1.36 -10.36
N ILE A 135 -7.13 1.23 -9.90
CA ILE A 135 -6.07 0.56 -10.65
C ILE A 135 -6.39 -0.92 -10.82
N ALA A 136 -6.76 -1.61 -9.74
CA ALA A 136 -7.13 -3.02 -9.79
C ALA A 136 -8.29 -3.26 -10.78
N LYS A 137 -9.35 -2.44 -10.72
CA LYS A 137 -10.48 -2.51 -11.66
C LYS A 137 -10.04 -2.27 -13.10
N LYS A 138 -9.17 -1.28 -13.35
CA LYS A 138 -8.64 -0.96 -14.70
C LYS A 138 -7.94 -2.15 -15.34
N PHE A 139 -7.21 -2.94 -14.56
CA PHE A 139 -6.42 -4.08 -15.04
C PHE A 139 -7.09 -5.44 -14.79
N GLY A 140 -8.34 -5.48 -14.31
CA GLY A 140 -9.08 -6.72 -14.06
C GLY A 140 -8.50 -7.57 -12.92
N LEU A 141 -7.89 -6.94 -11.92
CA LEU A 141 -7.28 -7.60 -10.77
C LEU A 141 -8.24 -7.64 -9.58
N LEU A 142 -8.17 -8.71 -8.79
CA LEU A 142 -8.78 -8.73 -7.46
C LEU A 142 -8.11 -7.67 -6.58
N TYR A 143 -8.87 -6.82 -5.93
CA TYR A 143 -8.36 -5.85 -4.97
C TYR A 143 -8.51 -6.35 -3.54
N VAL A 144 -7.43 -6.27 -2.77
CA VAL A 144 -7.42 -6.54 -1.33
C VAL A 144 -6.88 -5.32 -0.60
N SER A 145 -7.70 -4.75 0.27
CA SER A 145 -7.29 -3.67 1.16
C SER A 145 -6.62 -4.24 2.40
N PHE A 146 -5.38 -3.84 2.66
CA PHE A 146 -4.57 -4.33 3.78
C PHE A 146 -4.58 -3.32 4.93
N TRP A 147 -5.21 -3.71 6.03
CA TRP A 147 -5.28 -2.93 7.25
C TRP A 147 -4.10 -3.25 8.17
N THR A 148 -3.30 -2.25 8.54
CA THR A 148 -2.06 -2.40 9.33
C THR A 148 -2.19 -2.01 10.78
N GLU A 149 -3.29 -1.32 11.14
CA GLU A 149 -3.56 -0.85 12.50
C GLU A 149 -4.27 -1.92 13.35
N PRO A 150 -4.30 -1.78 14.71
CA PRO A 150 -5.04 -2.68 15.57
C PRO A 150 -6.53 -2.77 15.24
N ALA A 151 -7.14 -3.93 15.49
CA ALA A 151 -8.57 -4.16 15.23
C ALA A 151 -9.49 -3.16 15.95
N LEU A 152 -9.09 -2.67 17.12
CA LEU A 152 -9.82 -1.62 17.84
C LEU A 152 -9.88 -0.32 17.02
N VAL A 153 -8.76 0.08 16.43
CA VAL A 153 -8.67 1.27 15.56
C VAL A 153 -9.55 1.08 14.33
N PHE A 154 -9.53 -0.11 13.72
CA PHE A 154 -10.45 -0.45 12.63
C PHE A 154 -11.92 -0.27 13.05
N SER A 155 -12.32 -0.77 14.22
CA SER A 155 -13.69 -0.63 14.72
C SER A 155 -14.08 0.84 14.94
N LEU A 156 -13.17 1.67 15.43
CA LEU A 156 -13.40 3.11 15.57
C LEU A 156 -13.59 3.80 14.19
N TYR A 157 -12.76 3.46 13.23
CA TYR A 157 -12.90 3.98 11.86
C TYR A 157 -14.20 3.52 11.20
N TYR A 158 -14.58 2.26 11.38
CA TYR A 158 -15.82 1.69 10.85
C TYR A 158 -17.08 2.38 11.41
N HIS A 159 -17.02 2.84 12.66
CA HIS A 159 -18.12 3.54 13.34
C HIS A 159 -17.90 5.05 13.47
N MET A 160 -17.06 5.63 12.61
CA MET A 160 -16.72 7.05 12.68
C MET A 160 -17.94 7.97 12.54
N ASP A 161 -18.90 7.61 11.69
CA ASP A 161 -20.17 8.32 11.52
C ASP A 161 -20.96 8.39 12.85
N LEU A 162 -21.04 7.29 13.60
CA LEU A 162 -21.71 7.25 14.89
C LEU A 162 -20.99 8.14 15.92
N LEU A 163 -19.66 8.13 15.92
CA LEU A 163 -18.86 8.98 16.79
C LEU A 163 -19.06 10.47 16.48
N MET A 164 -19.17 10.81 15.21
CA MET A 164 -19.46 12.19 14.75
C MET A 164 -20.87 12.62 15.16
N ILE A 165 -21.90 11.80 14.87
CA ILE A 165 -23.30 12.10 15.21
C ILE A 165 -23.49 12.29 16.73
N ASN A 166 -22.78 11.52 17.55
CA ASN A 166 -22.84 11.61 19.01
C ASN A 166 -21.89 12.67 19.61
N GLY A 167 -21.23 13.49 18.80
CA GLY A 167 -20.42 14.61 19.24
C GLY A 167 -19.09 14.22 19.93
N HIS A 168 -18.62 12.98 19.77
CA HIS A 168 -17.37 12.52 20.39
C HIS A 168 -16.10 13.14 19.78
N PHE A 169 -16.22 13.81 18.64
CA PHE A 169 -15.14 14.57 17.99
C PHE A 169 -15.26 16.10 18.16
N ALA A 170 -16.07 16.58 19.08
CA ALA A 170 -16.21 18.01 19.39
C ALA A 170 -14.97 18.57 20.12
N CYS A 171 -13.77 18.24 19.66
CA CYS A 171 -12.56 18.95 20.05
C CYS A 171 -12.44 20.25 19.26
N GLN A 172 -12.34 21.37 19.93
CA GLN A 172 -12.12 22.70 19.35
C GLN A 172 -10.71 22.83 18.74
N GLY A 173 -10.44 22.09 17.68
CA GLY A 173 -9.17 22.15 16.97
C GLY A 173 -9.37 21.87 15.49
N ASN A 174 -9.41 22.92 14.69
CA ASN A 174 -9.69 22.87 13.25
C ASN A 174 -8.74 21.99 12.40
N LEU A 175 -7.57 21.64 12.91
CA LEU A 175 -6.55 20.93 12.14
C LEU A 175 -6.85 19.42 12.01
N LEU A 176 -7.28 18.77 13.09
CA LEU A 176 -7.64 17.34 13.06
C LEU A 176 -8.90 17.09 12.22
N MET A 177 -9.88 17.98 12.26
CA MET A 177 -11.12 17.86 11.48
C MET A 177 -10.89 17.98 9.97
N SER A 178 -9.93 18.76 9.50
CA SER A 178 -9.59 18.86 8.08
C SER A 178 -8.96 17.55 7.57
N MET A 179 -8.05 16.94 8.31
CA MET A 179 -7.45 15.66 7.97
C MET A 179 -8.47 14.51 8.00
N PHE A 180 -9.36 14.50 9.00
CA PHE A 180 -10.40 13.47 9.11
C PHE A 180 -11.49 13.64 8.06
N ASN A 181 -11.91 14.84 7.71
CA ASN A 181 -12.91 15.05 6.65
C ASN A 181 -12.42 14.59 5.27
N HIS A 182 -11.15 14.80 4.94
CA HIS A 182 -10.58 14.28 3.68
C HIS A 182 -10.42 12.76 3.70
N ALA A 183 -9.95 12.18 4.81
CA ALA A 183 -9.78 10.73 4.94
C ALA A 183 -11.14 10.01 5.03
N ASN A 184 -12.11 10.54 5.77
CA ASN A 184 -13.41 9.90 6.00
C ASN A 184 -14.30 9.87 4.77
N HIS A 185 -14.38 10.94 3.98
CA HIS A 185 -15.13 10.90 2.73
C HIS A 185 -14.57 9.84 1.76
N THR A 186 -13.29 9.57 1.84
CA THR A 186 -12.63 8.64 0.93
C THR A 186 -12.67 7.21 1.44
N ILE A 187 -12.52 6.97 2.75
CA ILE A 187 -12.59 5.64 3.36
C ILE A 187 -14.05 5.13 3.42
N LEU A 188 -15.03 5.97 3.77
CA LEU A 188 -16.45 5.61 3.81
C LEU A 188 -17.02 5.33 2.42
N LEU A 189 -16.71 6.14 1.41
CA LEU A 189 -17.12 5.89 0.03
C LEU A 189 -16.50 4.60 -0.53
N PHE A 190 -15.36 4.18 0.00
CA PHE A 190 -14.65 2.99 -0.43
C PHE A 190 -15.25 1.70 0.14
N GLN A 191 -15.64 1.68 1.43
CA GLN A 191 -16.28 0.51 2.04
C GLN A 191 -17.67 0.26 1.48
N LEU A 192 -18.44 1.30 1.19
CA LEU A 192 -19.76 1.18 0.56
C LEU A 192 -19.69 0.70 -0.88
N SER A 193 -18.67 1.06 -1.65
CA SER A 193 -18.50 0.60 -3.03
C SER A 193 -18.06 -0.86 -3.15
N CYS A 194 -17.33 -1.40 -2.16
CA CYS A 194 -16.93 -2.82 -2.12
C CYS A 194 -18.04 -3.75 -1.59
N LEU A 195 -19.04 -3.22 -0.86
CA LEU A 195 -20.17 -4.00 -0.33
C LEU A 195 -21.39 -4.01 -1.26
N LEU A 196 -21.43 -3.19 -2.31
CA LEU A 196 -22.55 -3.05 -3.25
C LEU A 196 -22.25 -3.60 -4.65
N HIS A 197 -21.15 -4.30 -4.85
CA HIS A 197 -20.79 -5.06 -6.04
C HIS A 197 -20.14 -6.38 -5.67
#